data_1ed3a8a09fc7ef233501ca21c3e95438
#
_entry.id   1ed3a8a09fc7ef233501ca21c3e95438
#
_cell.length_a   1.000
_cell.length_b   1.000
_cell.length_c   1.000
_cell.angle_alpha   90.00
_cell.angle_beta   90.00
_cell.angle_gamma   90.00
#
_symmetry.space_group_name_H-M   'P 1'
#
loop_
_entity.id
_entity.type
_entity.pdbx_description
1 polymer ?
#
loop_
_entity_poly.entity_id
_entity_poly.type
_entity_poly.pdbx_seq_one_letter_code
_entity_poly.pdbx_strand_id
1 'polypeptide(L)'
;MMPLSFMKVYSKRAEVPGSVIIDGGSGYCKFGWSKYNGPSGRSATFLEFGNIESPMYSRLRHFFATIYSRMRVKTSFYPVVVSLPICHYDDTESAKASRQQLKEAIYSVLFDMNVPSVCAINQATLALYAARRISGIVVNVGFQVTSIVPILHGKVMRKVGVEVVGLGALKLTGYLRELMQQNNIHFESMYTVRTLKENLCYVAEDYEAELTKDTQASYEAAGEGWFTLSKERFQTGEILFQPRIGGVRAMGLHEAVALCMDHCHAAQLSYDDSWFKTVVLSGGSACLPGLAERLQKELYGLLPSPLSNGIRVIPPPYGTDTAWFGARLISNLSTFPNHWCITKKQFRQKSKLNLIW
;
A
#
# COMPACT_ATOMS: atom_id res chain seq x y z
N MET A 1 -13.63 -7.01 19.81
CA MET A 1 -14.47 -5.90 20.30
C MET A 1 -13.61 -4.64 20.31
N MET A 2 -13.92 -3.59 19.51
CA MET A 2 -13.21 -2.32 19.62
C MET A 2 -13.47 -1.71 20.99
N PRO A 3 -12.49 -1.08 21.63
CA PRO A 3 -12.75 -0.34 22.87
C PRO A 3 -13.81 0.73 22.59
N LEU A 4 -14.81 0.82 23.48
CA LEU A 4 -15.92 1.79 23.40
C LEU A 4 -15.46 3.27 23.21
N SER A 5 -14.19 3.58 23.54
CA SER A 5 -13.57 4.88 23.31
C SER A 5 -13.47 5.27 21.83
N PHE A 6 -13.32 4.29 20.93
CA PHE A 6 -13.23 4.56 19.48
C PHE A 6 -14.59 4.93 18.86
N MET A 7 -15.68 4.39 19.41
CA MET A 7 -17.05 4.70 18.92
C MET A 7 -17.56 6.08 19.36
N LYS A 8 -17.19 6.55 20.55
CA LYS A 8 -17.62 7.89 21.05
C LYS A 8 -17.00 9.08 20.29
N VAL A 9 -15.91 8.83 19.55
CA VAL A 9 -15.19 9.90 18.81
C VAL A 9 -15.91 10.28 17.50
N TYR A 10 -16.82 9.46 17.01
CA TYR A 10 -17.53 9.74 15.75
C TYR A 10 -18.65 10.81 15.85
N SER A 11 -19.07 11.20 17.03
CA SER A 11 -20.23 12.10 17.21
C SER A 11 -19.91 13.61 17.12
N LYS A 12 -18.64 14.02 17.12
CA LYS A 12 -18.23 15.45 17.03
C LYS A 12 -17.53 15.79 15.70
N ARG A 13 -18.14 15.45 14.59
CA ARG A 13 -17.57 15.68 13.23
C ARG A 13 -17.49 17.16 12.82
N ALA A 14 -18.21 18.07 13.46
CA ALA A 14 -18.37 19.47 13.02
C ALA A 14 -17.16 20.37 13.28
N GLU A 15 -16.29 20.03 14.23
CA GLU A 15 -15.25 20.94 14.73
C GLU A 15 -13.81 20.57 14.33
N VAL A 16 -13.57 19.41 13.68
CA VAL A 16 -12.21 19.00 13.29
C VAL A 16 -11.79 19.75 12.03
N PRO A 17 -10.73 20.57 12.08
CA PRO A 17 -10.20 21.22 10.89
C PRO A 17 -9.79 20.14 9.87
N GLY A 18 -10.09 20.34 8.58
CA GLY A 18 -9.65 19.44 7.53
C GLY A 18 -8.12 19.41 7.42
N SER A 19 -7.62 18.39 6.73
CA SER A 19 -6.19 18.25 6.41
C SER A 19 -5.98 17.93 4.94
N VAL A 20 -4.81 18.25 4.43
CA VAL A 20 -4.32 17.72 3.17
C VAL A 20 -3.83 16.28 3.42
N ILE A 21 -4.17 15.35 2.55
CA ILE A 21 -3.69 13.97 2.59
C ILE A 21 -2.87 13.72 1.33
N ILE A 22 -1.66 13.17 1.52
CA ILE A 22 -0.74 12.79 0.44
C ILE A 22 -0.31 11.35 0.68
N ASP A 23 -0.83 10.44 -0.15
CA ASP A 23 -0.50 9.01 -0.12
C ASP A 23 0.49 8.72 -1.25
N GLY A 24 1.76 8.62 -0.89
CA GLY A 24 2.87 8.42 -1.81
C GLY A 24 3.07 6.95 -2.14
N GLY A 25 2.76 6.55 -3.38
CA GLY A 25 3.07 5.22 -3.91
C GLY A 25 4.23 5.25 -4.90
N SER A 26 4.87 4.09 -5.16
CA SER A 26 5.95 3.98 -6.15
C SER A 26 5.45 4.06 -7.60
N GLY A 27 4.20 3.74 -7.87
CA GLY A 27 3.61 3.86 -9.20
C GLY A 27 2.99 5.24 -9.45
N TYR A 28 2.29 5.78 -8.50
CA TYR A 28 1.74 7.14 -8.48
C TYR A 28 1.32 7.53 -7.06
N CYS A 29 1.24 8.84 -6.84
CA CYS A 29 0.79 9.43 -5.59
C CYS A 29 -0.68 9.82 -5.69
N LYS A 30 -1.42 9.68 -4.60
CA LYS A 30 -2.79 10.19 -4.45
C LYS A 30 -2.81 11.33 -3.46
N PHE A 31 -3.57 12.35 -3.76
CA PHE A 31 -3.70 13.50 -2.87
C PHE A 31 -5.14 14.00 -2.83
N GLY A 32 -5.50 14.66 -1.74
CA GLY A 32 -6.84 15.20 -1.60
C GLY A 32 -7.08 15.84 -0.24
N TRP A 33 -8.31 16.29 -0.09
CA TRP A 33 -8.81 16.92 1.11
C TRP A 33 -9.54 15.92 2.00
N SER A 34 -9.19 15.85 3.28
CA SER A 34 -9.75 14.86 4.22
C SER A 34 -11.27 14.93 4.38
N LYS A 35 -11.90 16.02 3.98
CA LYS A 35 -13.36 16.19 4.00
C LYS A 35 -14.07 15.56 2.80
N TYR A 36 -13.34 15.21 1.74
CA TYR A 36 -13.92 14.58 0.56
C TYR A 36 -14.05 13.05 0.76
N ASN A 37 -14.91 12.46 -0.06
CA ASN A 37 -15.17 11.02 -0.05
C ASN A 37 -14.15 10.19 -0.85
N GLY A 38 -13.10 10.81 -1.38
CA GLY A 38 -12.02 10.17 -2.10
C GLY A 38 -10.89 11.16 -2.39
N PRO A 39 -9.76 10.69 -2.92
CA PRO A 39 -8.68 11.56 -3.34
C PRO A 39 -9.13 12.51 -4.45
N SER A 40 -8.64 13.75 -4.41
CA SER A 40 -8.96 14.79 -5.39
C SER A 40 -8.20 14.63 -6.70
N GLY A 41 -7.08 13.89 -6.67
CA GLY A 41 -6.26 13.66 -7.85
C GLY A 41 -5.12 12.68 -7.62
N ARG A 42 -4.47 12.35 -8.73
CA ARG A 42 -3.27 11.51 -8.77
C ARG A 42 -2.13 12.25 -9.47
N SER A 43 -0.92 11.97 -9.09
CA SER A 43 0.30 12.57 -9.64
C SER A 43 1.40 11.52 -9.78
N ALA A 44 2.42 11.82 -10.57
CA ALA A 44 3.66 11.07 -10.56
C ALA A 44 4.26 10.99 -9.15
N THR A 45 5.10 10.00 -8.89
CA THR A 45 5.78 9.85 -7.60
C THR A 45 6.90 10.89 -7.44
N PHE A 46 7.35 11.14 -6.21
CA PHE A 46 8.47 12.05 -5.98
C PHE A 46 9.79 11.54 -6.62
N LEU A 47 9.88 10.25 -6.93
CA LEU A 47 11.03 9.66 -7.62
C LEU A 47 11.14 10.13 -9.07
N GLU A 48 10.02 10.52 -9.69
CA GLU A 48 9.96 11.02 -11.07
C GLU A 48 10.10 12.54 -11.17
N PHE A 49 10.08 13.25 -10.04
CA PHE A 49 10.24 14.71 -10.01
C PHE A 49 11.72 15.12 -10.02
N GLY A 50 12.11 15.79 -11.07
CA GLY A 50 13.47 16.28 -11.25
C GLY A 50 14.44 15.20 -11.76
N ASN A 51 15.69 15.60 -11.99
CA ASN A 51 16.76 14.67 -12.33
C ASN A 51 17.04 13.75 -11.11
N ILE A 52 17.29 12.47 -11.35
CA ILE A 52 17.67 11.49 -10.31
C ILE A 52 18.90 11.95 -9.51
N GLU A 53 19.80 12.70 -10.13
CA GLU A 53 20.97 13.31 -9.51
C GLU A 53 20.64 14.49 -8.58
N SER A 54 19.44 15.05 -8.67
CA SER A 54 19.04 16.16 -7.82
C SER A 54 18.89 15.72 -6.36
N PRO A 55 19.31 16.55 -5.38
CA PRO A 55 19.16 16.24 -3.97
C PRO A 55 17.73 15.87 -3.61
N MET A 56 17.56 14.89 -2.73
CA MET A 56 16.26 14.42 -2.25
C MET A 56 15.36 15.58 -1.77
N TYR A 57 15.93 16.55 -1.07
CA TYR A 57 15.21 17.73 -0.59
C TYR A 57 14.55 18.51 -1.75
N SER A 58 15.29 18.79 -2.81
CA SER A 58 14.77 19.55 -3.98
C SER A 58 13.66 18.81 -4.68
N ARG A 59 13.80 17.48 -4.85
CA ARG A 59 12.79 16.61 -5.47
C ARG A 59 11.50 16.56 -4.63
N LEU A 60 11.61 16.36 -3.32
CA LEU A 60 10.48 16.39 -2.41
C LEU A 60 9.79 17.76 -2.39
N ARG A 61 10.57 18.86 -2.39
CA ARG A 61 9.99 20.21 -2.44
C ARG A 61 9.18 20.44 -3.71
N HIS A 62 9.71 20.04 -4.86
CA HIS A 62 9.00 20.15 -6.14
C HIS A 62 7.72 19.31 -6.14
N PHE A 63 7.81 18.08 -5.67
CA PHE A 63 6.70 17.16 -5.53
C PHE A 63 5.56 17.74 -4.67
N PHE A 64 5.87 18.19 -3.46
CA PHE A 64 4.86 18.79 -2.58
C PHE A 64 4.29 20.09 -3.16
N ALA A 65 5.13 20.97 -3.69
CA ALA A 65 4.67 22.22 -4.32
C ALA A 65 3.68 21.96 -5.46
N THR A 66 3.96 20.97 -6.30
CA THR A 66 3.05 20.57 -7.39
C THR A 66 1.70 20.07 -6.85
N ILE A 67 1.68 19.26 -5.80
CA ILE A 67 0.44 18.79 -5.18
C ILE A 67 -0.38 19.95 -4.62
N TYR A 68 0.23 20.81 -3.82
CA TYR A 68 -0.46 21.99 -3.25
C TYR A 68 -1.00 22.92 -4.32
N SER A 69 -0.23 23.14 -5.40
CA SER A 69 -0.68 23.92 -6.57
C SER A 69 -1.90 23.30 -7.25
N ARG A 70 -1.89 21.99 -7.49
CA ARG A 70 -3.04 21.26 -8.06
C ARG A 70 -4.27 21.30 -7.19
N MET A 71 -4.08 21.23 -5.87
CA MET A 71 -5.18 21.33 -4.89
C MET A 71 -5.69 22.77 -4.72
N ARG A 72 -4.93 23.78 -5.19
CA ARG A 72 -5.21 25.22 -4.99
C ARG A 72 -5.35 25.57 -3.50
N VAL A 73 -4.55 24.95 -2.65
CA VAL A 73 -4.54 25.16 -1.19
C VAL A 73 -3.22 25.81 -0.78
N LYS A 74 -3.29 26.84 0.07
CA LYS A 74 -2.08 27.44 0.68
C LYS A 74 -1.50 26.48 1.72
N THR A 75 -0.20 26.24 1.67
CA THR A 75 0.52 25.33 2.56
C THR A 75 0.38 25.68 4.04
N SER A 76 0.26 26.97 4.36
CA SER A 76 0.23 27.49 5.72
C SER A 76 -1.12 27.33 6.46
N PHE A 77 -2.17 26.85 5.78
CA PHE A 77 -3.51 26.87 6.39
C PHE A 77 -3.87 25.59 7.12
N TYR A 78 -3.41 24.45 6.63
CA TYR A 78 -3.90 23.16 7.11
C TYR A 78 -2.79 22.18 7.44
N PRO A 79 -3.00 21.31 8.41
CA PRO A 79 -2.11 20.20 8.66
C PRO A 79 -2.08 19.26 7.46
N VAL A 80 -1.00 18.49 7.33
CA VAL A 80 -0.86 17.48 6.28
C VAL A 80 -0.66 16.09 6.90
N VAL A 81 -1.29 15.08 6.31
CA VAL A 81 -1.00 13.66 6.56
C VAL A 81 -0.27 13.12 5.34
N VAL A 82 0.92 12.58 5.56
CA VAL A 82 1.76 11.97 4.51
C VAL A 82 1.93 10.49 4.81
N SER A 83 1.62 9.63 3.85
CA SER A 83 1.98 8.22 3.95
C SER A 83 3.47 8.04 3.71
N LEU A 84 4.12 7.26 4.56
CA LEU A 84 5.51 6.86 4.39
C LEU A 84 5.54 5.46 3.75
N PRO A 85 6.30 5.28 2.67
CA PRO A 85 6.51 3.95 2.12
C PRO A 85 7.23 3.08 3.14
N ILE A 86 6.94 1.80 3.13
CA ILE A 86 7.74 0.82 3.87
C ILE A 86 8.88 0.43 2.96
N CYS A 87 10.03 0.99 3.23
CA CYS A 87 11.27 0.63 2.55
C CYS A 87 12.07 -0.23 3.50
N HIS A 88 12.49 -1.41 3.06
CA HIS A 88 13.43 -2.32 3.70
C HIS A 88 13.05 -2.81 5.10
N TYR A 89 12.80 -4.10 5.23
CA TYR A 89 12.71 -4.80 6.52
C TYR A 89 14.09 -5.02 7.15
N ASP A 90 15.14 -4.74 6.39
CA ASP A 90 16.50 -4.74 6.86
C ASP A 90 16.64 -3.85 8.11
N ASP A 91 17.16 -4.43 9.20
CA ASP A 91 17.39 -3.78 10.49
C ASP A 91 18.85 -3.31 10.64
N THR A 92 19.61 -3.27 9.55
CA THR A 92 20.96 -2.70 9.53
C THR A 92 20.96 -1.23 9.88
N GLU A 93 22.06 -0.73 10.43
CA GLU A 93 22.21 0.69 10.75
C GLU A 93 22.09 1.58 9.51
N SER A 94 22.57 1.12 8.34
CA SER A 94 22.43 1.82 7.06
C SER A 94 20.96 1.97 6.65
N ALA A 95 20.18 0.90 6.75
CA ALA A 95 18.75 0.95 6.42
C ALA A 95 17.96 1.83 7.39
N LYS A 96 18.30 1.78 8.70
CA LYS A 96 17.73 2.69 9.71
C LYS A 96 18.04 4.15 9.39
N ALA A 97 19.31 4.44 9.05
CA ALA A 97 19.75 5.79 8.68
C ALA A 97 19.00 6.30 7.44
N SER A 98 18.86 5.47 6.40
CA SER A 98 18.14 5.83 5.17
C SER A 98 16.67 6.15 5.43
N ARG A 99 16.00 5.35 6.25
CA ARG A 99 14.60 5.59 6.66
C ARG A 99 14.46 6.89 7.44
N GLN A 100 15.38 7.12 8.38
CA GLN A 100 15.42 8.34 9.18
C GLN A 100 15.64 9.57 8.28
N GLN A 101 16.60 9.50 7.36
CA GLN A 101 16.91 10.57 6.44
C GLN A 101 15.71 10.95 5.54
N LEU A 102 14.99 9.98 4.99
CA LEU A 102 13.78 10.23 4.20
C LEU A 102 12.72 10.93 5.05
N LYS A 103 12.49 10.45 6.26
CA LYS A 103 11.49 11.01 7.17
C LYS A 103 11.85 12.46 7.56
N GLU A 104 13.09 12.70 7.91
CA GLU A 104 13.59 14.06 8.23
C GLU A 104 13.49 15.02 7.05
N ALA A 105 13.83 14.55 5.83
CA ALA A 105 13.69 15.35 4.62
C ALA A 105 12.23 15.75 4.35
N ILE A 106 11.28 14.83 4.52
CA ILE A 106 9.84 15.12 4.37
C ILE A 106 9.40 16.21 5.36
N TYR A 107 9.74 16.08 6.65
CA TYR A 107 9.40 17.09 7.65
C TYR A 107 10.06 18.43 7.36
N SER A 108 11.35 18.45 7.04
CA SER A 108 12.10 19.68 6.73
C SER A 108 11.47 20.43 5.56
N VAL A 109 11.22 19.75 4.46
CA VAL A 109 10.60 20.36 3.27
C VAL A 109 9.23 20.94 3.58
N LEU A 110 8.35 20.19 4.25
CA LEU A 110 7.00 20.66 4.55
C LEU A 110 7.00 21.84 5.52
N PHE A 111 7.88 21.85 6.53
CA PHE A 111 8.01 22.97 7.43
C PHE A 111 8.66 24.21 6.79
N ASP A 112 9.53 24.04 5.80
CA ASP A 112 10.08 25.14 5.01
C ASP A 112 9.07 25.71 4.01
N MET A 113 8.05 24.90 3.64
CA MET A 113 6.87 25.36 2.93
C MET A 113 5.81 25.99 3.84
N ASN A 114 6.10 26.20 5.14
CA ASN A 114 5.22 26.77 6.16
C ASN A 114 3.98 25.93 6.48
N VAL A 115 4.01 24.61 6.30
CA VAL A 115 2.93 23.73 6.78
C VAL A 115 2.88 23.79 8.31
N PRO A 116 1.69 24.02 8.93
CA PRO A 116 1.59 24.24 10.37
C PRO A 116 1.94 23.01 11.22
N SER A 117 1.55 21.83 10.76
CA SER A 117 1.88 20.57 11.41
C SER A 117 1.79 19.39 10.43
N VAL A 118 2.61 18.38 10.66
CA VAL A 118 2.81 17.23 9.77
C VAL A 118 2.61 15.93 10.53
N CYS A 119 1.77 15.05 10.00
CA CYS A 119 1.57 13.67 10.45
C CYS A 119 2.14 12.73 9.38
N ALA A 120 3.24 12.04 9.67
CA ALA A 120 3.84 11.08 8.76
C ALA A 120 3.67 9.65 9.31
N ILE A 121 2.91 8.81 8.62
CA ILE A 121 2.53 7.46 9.07
C ILE A 121 2.86 6.45 7.97
N ASN A 122 3.27 5.23 8.37
CA ASN A 122 3.50 4.13 7.42
C ASN A 122 2.24 3.79 6.63
N GLN A 123 2.38 3.63 5.31
CA GLN A 123 1.28 3.31 4.40
C GLN A 123 0.52 2.04 4.80
N ALA A 124 1.23 1.00 5.26
CA ALA A 124 0.59 -0.22 5.73
C ALA A 124 -0.25 0.01 7.00
N THR A 125 0.22 0.84 7.94
CA THR A 125 -0.56 1.20 9.14
C THR A 125 -1.86 1.92 8.74
N LEU A 126 -1.79 2.81 7.75
CA LEU A 126 -2.98 3.48 7.22
C LEU A 126 -3.95 2.49 6.56
N ALA A 127 -3.45 1.52 5.79
CA ALA A 127 -4.27 0.47 5.19
C ALA A 127 -4.96 -0.40 6.27
N LEU A 128 -4.25 -0.74 7.33
CA LEU A 128 -4.81 -1.47 8.46
C LEU A 128 -5.92 -0.70 9.17
N TYR A 129 -5.72 0.61 9.38
CA TYR A 129 -6.75 1.49 9.97
C TYR A 129 -7.98 1.63 9.06
N ALA A 130 -7.80 1.64 7.74
CA ALA A 130 -8.91 1.60 6.79
C ALA A 130 -9.76 0.33 6.95
N ALA A 131 -9.13 -0.80 7.25
CA ALA A 131 -9.80 -2.06 7.60
C ALA A 131 -10.39 -2.07 9.03
N ARG A 132 -10.33 -0.95 9.76
CA ARG A 132 -10.76 -0.80 11.16
C ARG A 132 -10.06 -1.77 12.12
N ARG A 133 -8.77 -1.99 11.89
CA ARG A 133 -7.89 -2.82 12.71
C ARG A 133 -6.70 -2.01 13.21
N ILE A 134 -6.16 -2.40 14.36
CA ILE A 134 -4.94 -1.83 14.94
C ILE A 134 -3.81 -2.84 15.00
N SER A 135 -4.12 -4.12 14.78
CA SER A 135 -3.14 -5.21 14.72
C SER A 135 -3.51 -6.15 13.57
N GLY A 136 -2.51 -6.74 12.94
CA GLY A 136 -2.67 -7.65 11.81
C GLY A 136 -1.44 -7.65 10.90
N ILE A 137 -1.52 -8.40 9.82
CA ILE A 137 -0.54 -8.38 8.73
C ILE A 137 -1.13 -7.63 7.55
N VAL A 138 -0.41 -6.65 7.02
CA VAL A 138 -0.78 -5.96 5.77
C VAL A 138 0.08 -6.49 4.63
N VAL A 139 -0.58 -6.99 3.59
CA VAL A 139 0.06 -7.42 2.35
C VAL A 139 -0.14 -6.32 1.32
N ASN A 140 0.92 -5.58 1.03
CA ASN A 140 0.88 -4.49 0.05
C ASN A 140 1.51 -4.94 -1.26
N VAL A 141 0.69 -5.23 -2.28
CA VAL A 141 1.16 -5.52 -3.63
C VAL A 141 1.41 -4.21 -4.36
N GLY A 142 2.65 -3.72 -4.22
CA GLY A 142 3.09 -2.42 -4.73
C GLY A 142 3.44 -2.44 -6.22
N PHE A 143 4.15 -1.42 -6.68
CA PHE A 143 4.51 -1.29 -8.10
C PHE A 143 5.63 -2.28 -8.50
N GLN A 144 6.72 -2.35 -7.71
CA GLN A 144 7.86 -3.22 -7.95
C GLN A 144 8.07 -4.28 -6.88
N VAL A 145 7.53 -4.06 -5.68
CA VAL A 145 7.78 -4.88 -4.51
C VAL A 145 6.45 -5.21 -3.85
N THR A 146 6.33 -6.45 -3.39
CA THR A 146 5.26 -6.88 -2.48
C THR A 146 5.82 -6.92 -1.07
N SER A 147 5.19 -6.21 -0.15
CA SER A 147 5.61 -6.09 1.26
C SER A 147 4.58 -6.74 2.17
N ILE A 148 5.03 -7.64 3.03
CA ILE A 148 4.25 -8.29 4.08
C ILE A 148 4.63 -7.65 5.42
N VAL A 149 3.72 -6.88 5.98
CA VAL A 149 3.97 -5.95 7.08
C VAL A 149 3.18 -6.35 8.31
N PRO A 150 3.80 -6.98 9.31
CA PRO A 150 3.16 -7.26 10.58
C PRO A 150 3.09 -5.98 11.43
N ILE A 151 1.92 -5.71 11.98
CA ILE A 151 1.62 -4.52 12.78
C ILE A 151 0.92 -4.96 14.07
N LEU A 152 1.50 -4.59 15.20
CA LEU A 152 0.95 -4.86 16.52
C LEU A 152 0.66 -3.53 17.24
N HIS A 153 -0.61 -3.30 17.61
CA HIS A 153 -1.08 -2.06 18.24
C HIS A 153 -0.67 -0.77 17.50
N GLY A 154 -0.75 -0.79 16.16
CA GLY A 154 -0.36 0.31 15.29
C GLY A 154 1.15 0.44 15.02
N LYS A 155 1.99 -0.36 15.68
CA LYS A 155 3.45 -0.34 15.51
C LYS A 155 3.89 -1.42 14.53
N VAL A 156 4.68 -1.03 13.52
CA VAL A 156 5.26 -1.96 12.54
C VAL A 156 6.35 -2.80 13.20
N MET A 157 6.22 -4.12 13.09
CA MET A 157 7.14 -5.11 13.64
C MET A 157 8.19 -5.49 12.57
N ARG A 158 9.17 -4.61 12.34
CA ARG A 158 10.09 -4.69 11.17
C ARG A 158 10.89 -5.98 11.08
N LYS A 159 11.37 -6.51 12.20
CA LYS A 159 12.25 -7.70 12.22
C LYS A 159 11.60 -8.99 11.72
N VAL A 160 10.27 -9.02 11.70
CA VAL A 160 9.48 -10.20 11.32
C VAL A 160 8.71 -10.00 10.03
N GLY A 161 8.85 -8.83 9.38
CA GLY A 161 8.27 -8.56 8.06
C GLY A 161 9.04 -9.23 6.93
N VAL A 162 8.39 -9.35 5.77
CA VAL A 162 8.95 -9.98 4.56
C VAL A 162 8.74 -9.07 3.35
N GLU A 163 9.73 -9.00 2.46
CA GLU A 163 9.61 -8.32 1.16
C GLU A 163 9.88 -9.29 0.02
N VAL A 164 9.06 -9.23 -1.02
CA VAL A 164 9.27 -9.96 -2.27
C VAL A 164 9.59 -8.96 -3.37
N VAL A 165 10.88 -8.80 -3.64
CA VAL A 165 11.38 -7.87 -4.66
C VAL A 165 11.13 -8.43 -6.05
N GLY A 166 10.74 -7.57 -6.99
CA GLY A 166 10.46 -7.95 -8.37
C GLY A 166 9.07 -8.57 -8.59
N LEU A 167 8.28 -8.75 -7.55
CA LEU A 167 6.89 -9.21 -7.63
C LEU A 167 5.94 -8.06 -7.28
N GLY A 168 5.37 -7.44 -8.29
CA GLY A 168 4.47 -6.28 -8.14
C GLY A 168 3.76 -5.95 -9.45
N ALA A 169 3.06 -4.81 -9.48
CA ALA A 169 2.24 -4.39 -10.61
C ALA A 169 3.01 -4.28 -11.93
N LEU A 170 4.28 -3.87 -11.88
CA LEU A 170 5.14 -3.78 -13.05
C LEU A 170 5.37 -5.15 -13.68
N LYS A 171 5.68 -6.18 -12.86
CA LYS A 171 5.88 -7.54 -13.35
C LYS A 171 4.59 -8.15 -13.89
N LEU A 172 3.47 -7.98 -13.20
CA LEU A 172 2.15 -8.42 -13.67
C LEU A 172 1.81 -7.82 -15.04
N THR A 173 2.02 -6.52 -15.21
CA THR A 173 1.77 -5.85 -16.51
C THR A 173 2.73 -6.32 -17.59
N GLY A 174 4.01 -6.52 -17.25
CA GLY A 174 5.01 -7.05 -18.17
C GLY A 174 4.70 -8.47 -18.62
N TYR A 175 4.25 -9.32 -17.70
CA TYR A 175 3.89 -10.70 -18.02
C TYR A 175 2.62 -10.78 -18.89
N LEU A 176 1.59 -9.98 -18.58
CA LEU A 176 0.42 -9.88 -19.47
C LEU A 176 0.82 -9.43 -20.88
N ARG A 177 1.72 -8.44 -21.00
CA ARG A 177 2.27 -8.02 -22.29
C ARG A 177 2.91 -9.22 -23.05
N GLU A 178 3.73 -9.99 -22.35
CA GLU A 178 4.37 -11.18 -22.94
C GLU A 178 3.35 -12.21 -23.44
N LEU A 179 2.31 -12.49 -22.65
CA LEU A 179 1.22 -13.39 -23.01
C LEU A 179 0.42 -12.87 -24.23
N MET A 180 0.08 -11.59 -24.24
CA MET A 180 -0.61 -10.94 -25.36
C MET A 180 0.20 -11.06 -26.67
N GLN A 181 1.51 -10.78 -26.59
CA GLN A 181 2.40 -10.90 -27.75
C GLN A 181 2.51 -12.35 -28.26
N GLN A 182 2.60 -13.33 -27.37
CA GLN A 182 2.61 -14.76 -27.74
C GLN A 182 1.32 -15.20 -28.45
N ASN A 183 0.20 -14.57 -28.10
CA ASN A 183 -1.12 -14.85 -28.69
C ASN A 183 -1.48 -13.89 -29.85
N ASN A 184 -0.50 -13.16 -30.39
CA ASN A 184 -0.67 -12.21 -31.50
C ASN A 184 -1.73 -11.11 -31.21
N ILE A 185 -1.91 -10.72 -29.95
CA ILE A 185 -2.77 -9.62 -29.56
C ILE A 185 -1.94 -8.34 -29.60
N HIS A 186 -2.22 -7.48 -30.58
CA HIS A 186 -1.50 -6.22 -30.80
C HIS A 186 -2.06 -5.11 -29.92
N PHE A 187 -1.21 -4.25 -29.39
CA PHE A 187 -1.53 -3.08 -28.58
C PHE A 187 -0.52 -1.97 -28.88
N GLU A 188 -0.91 -0.71 -28.73
CA GLU A 188 -0.04 0.44 -29.02
C GLU A 188 0.74 0.90 -27.79
N SER A 189 0.16 0.80 -26.59
CA SER A 189 0.76 1.34 -25.39
C SER A 189 0.75 0.39 -24.18
N MET A 190 1.73 0.55 -23.30
CA MET A 190 1.74 -0.14 -22.00
C MET A 190 0.61 0.32 -21.07
N TYR A 191 0.03 1.48 -21.33
CA TYR A 191 -1.16 1.96 -20.64
C TYR A 191 -2.36 1.06 -20.93
N THR A 192 -2.54 0.65 -22.20
CA THR A 192 -3.57 -0.30 -22.62
C THR A 192 -3.41 -1.65 -21.93
N VAL A 193 -2.20 -2.23 -21.94
CA VAL A 193 -1.91 -3.49 -21.24
C VAL A 193 -2.25 -3.38 -19.74
N ARG A 194 -1.89 -2.27 -19.11
CA ARG A 194 -2.24 -2.00 -17.72
C ARG A 194 -3.75 -1.92 -17.52
N THR A 195 -4.46 -1.22 -18.39
CA THR A 195 -5.92 -1.06 -18.33
C THR A 195 -6.61 -2.41 -18.47
N LEU A 196 -6.17 -3.25 -19.41
CA LEU A 196 -6.68 -4.62 -19.58
C LEU A 196 -6.41 -5.47 -18.34
N LYS A 197 -5.22 -5.39 -17.75
CA LYS A 197 -4.91 -6.08 -16.50
C LYS A 197 -5.88 -5.67 -15.38
N GLU A 198 -6.14 -4.38 -15.21
CA GLU A 198 -6.97 -3.84 -14.13
C GLU A 198 -8.47 -4.18 -14.31
N ASN A 199 -8.93 -4.44 -15.55
CA ASN A 199 -10.33 -4.69 -15.84
C ASN A 199 -10.67 -6.16 -16.17
N LEU A 200 -9.71 -6.92 -16.69
CA LEU A 200 -9.97 -8.29 -17.16
C LEU A 200 -9.26 -9.36 -16.35
N CYS A 201 -8.11 -9.07 -15.73
CA CYS A 201 -7.35 -10.08 -15.02
C CYS A 201 -7.94 -10.39 -13.64
N TYR A 202 -7.72 -11.63 -13.20
CA TYR A 202 -8.14 -12.14 -11.90
C TYR A 202 -7.18 -13.24 -11.42
N VAL A 203 -7.37 -13.71 -10.21
CA VAL A 203 -6.67 -14.85 -9.64
C VAL A 203 -7.63 -16.02 -9.58
N ALA A 204 -7.26 -17.14 -10.21
CA ALA A 204 -8.04 -18.37 -10.15
C ALA A 204 -7.97 -18.98 -8.73
N GLU A 205 -9.08 -19.49 -8.24
CA GLU A 205 -9.13 -20.23 -6.96
C GLU A 205 -8.38 -21.57 -7.06
N ASP A 206 -8.45 -22.20 -8.27
CA ASP A 206 -7.71 -23.40 -8.62
C ASP A 206 -7.18 -23.21 -10.05
N TYR A 207 -5.86 -23.09 -10.17
CA TYR A 207 -5.22 -22.77 -11.43
C TYR A 207 -5.34 -23.89 -12.45
N GLU A 208 -5.14 -25.14 -12.04
CA GLU A 208 -5.21 -26.29 -12.93
C GLU A 208 -6.64 -26.51 -13.45
N ALA A 209 -7.63 -26.37 -12.57
CA ALA A 209 -9.02 -26.45 -12.97
C ALA A 209 -9.42 -25.30 -13.92
N GLU A 210 -8.87 -24.10 -13.71
CA GLU A 210 -9.15 -22.94 -14.56
C GLU A 210 -8.56 -23.06 -15.96
N LEU A 211 -7.42 -23.75 -16.12
CA LEU A 211 -6.80 -24.04 -17.42
C LEU A 211 -7.70 -24.85 -18.36
N THR A 212 -8.62 -25.62 -17.81
CA THR A 212 -9.56 -26.48 -18.60
C THR A 212 -10.79 -25.71 -19.07
N LYS A 213 -11.04 -24.51 -18.56
CA LYS A 213 -12.23 -23.70 -18.88
C LYS A 213 -11.96 -22.77 -20.06
N ASP A 214 -13.02 -22.46 -20.80
CA ASP A 214 -13.03 -21.34 -21.73
C ASP A 214 -13.51 -20.08 -20.99
N THR A 215 -12.59 -19.15 -20.78
CA THR A 215 -12.82 -17.95 -19.92
C THR A 215 -12.55 -16.67 -20.69
N GLN A 216 -13.21 -16.47 -21.82
CA GLN A 216 -13.03 -15.25 -22.62
C GLN A 216 -13.77 -14.06 -22.00
N ALA A 217 -13.15 -12.89 -22.04
CA ALA A 217 -13.78 -11.61 -21.74
C ALA A 217 -13.16 -10.50 -22.57
N SER A 218 -14.00 -9.52 -22.90
CA SER A 218 -13.62 -8.39 -23.75
C SER A 218 -13.74 -7.06 -23.00
N TYR A 219 -12.86 -6.13 -23.37
CA TYR A 219 -12.84 -4.77 -22.84
C TYR A 219 -12.46 -3.78 -23.93
N GLU A 220 -13.14 -2.65 -23.98
CA GLU A 220 -12.84 -1.54 -24.89
C GLU A 220 -11.80 -0.62 -24.27
N ALA A 221 -10.61 -0.60 -24.84
CA ALA A 221 -9.56 0.33 -24.43
C ALA A 221 -9.68 1.64 -25.23
N ALA A 222 -9.74 2.76 -24.53
CA ALA A 222 -9.91 4.07 -25.14
C ALA A 222 -8.81 4.36 -26.17
N GLY A 223 -9.22 4.61 -27.41
CA GLY A 223 -8.32 4.94 -28.52
C GLY A 223 -7.75 3.76 -29.29
N GLU A 224 -7.84 2.53 -28.76
CA GLU A 224 -7.29 1.32 -29.41
C GLU A 224 -8.35 0.26 -29.76
N GLY A 225 -9.62 0.42 -29.26
CA GLY A 225 -10.73 -0.47 -29.57
C GLY A 225 -10.88 -1.66 -28.61
N TRP A 226 -11.50 -2.73 -29.13
CA TRP A 226 -11.86 -3.90 -28.32
C TRP A 226 -10.72 -4.94 -28.26
N PHE A 227 -10.47 -5.40 -27.05
CA PHE A 227 -9.54 -6.50 -26.75
C PHE A 227 -10.29 -7.65 -26.12
N THR A 228 -10.04 -8.86 -26.59
CA THR A 228 -10.54 -10.11 -25.98
C THR A 228 -9.36 -10.89 -25.44
N LEU A 229 -9.40 -11.19 -24.15
CA LEU A 229 -8.42 -12.02 -23.46
C LEU A 229 -9.09 -13.32 -23.00
N SER A 230 -8.33 -14.41 -23.02
CA SER A 230 -8.75 -15.74 -22.57
C SER A 230 -7.96 -16.16 -21.31
N LYS A 231 -7.06 -17.11 -21.46
CA LYS A 231 -6.25 -17.65 -20.35
C LYS A 231 -5.27 -16.63 -19.78
N GLU A 232 -4.84 -15.65 -20.56
CA GLU A 232 -3.96 -14.55 -20.12
C GLU A 232 -4.50 -13.85 -18.87
N ARG A 233 -5.82 -13.81 -18.73
CA ARG A 233 -6.53 -13.15 -17.63
C ARG A 233 -6.11 -13.71 -16.26
N PHE A 234 -6.15 -15.03 -16.07
CA PHE A 234 -5.80 -15.66 -14.81
C PHE A 234 -4.34 -16.09 -14.73
N GLN A 235 -3.69 -16.40 -15.86
CA GLN A 235 -2.25 -16.66 -15.89
C GLN A 235 -1.46 -15.45 -15.35
N THR A 236 -1.90 -14.24 -15.65
CA THR A 236 -1.30 -13.01 -15.12
C THR A 236 -1.38 -12.95 -13.59
N GLY A 237 -2.51 -13.34 -13.01
CA GLY A 237 -2.68 -13.37 -11.55
C GLY A 237 -1.86 -14.46 -10.87
N GLU A 238 -1.66 -15.61 -11.56
CA GLU A 238 -0.97 -16.77 -11.02
C GLU A 238 0.49 -16.51 -10.66
N ILE A 239 1.17 -15.58 -11.33
CA ILE A 239 2.57 -15.26 -10.98
C ILE A 239 2.74 -14.70 -9.56
N LEU A 240 1.67 -14.27 -8.90
CA LEU A 240 1.72 -13.92 -7.48
C LEU A 240 1.94 -15.15 -6.60
N PHE A 241 1.48 -16.31 -7.02
CA PHE A 241 1.60 -17.59 -6.29
C PHE A 241 2.74 -18.45 -6.84
N GLN A 242 2.96 -18.41 -8.15
CA GLN A 242 4.01 -19.12 -8.86
C GLN A 242 4.91 -18.16 -9.66
N PRO A 243 5.77 -17.36 -9.01
CA PRO A 243 6.55 -16.29 -9.67
C PRO A 243 7.47 -16.81 -10.79
N ARG A 244 7.87 -18.07 -10.72
CA ARG A 244 8.75 -18.72 -11.71
C ARG A 244 8.11 -18.77 -13.09
N ILE A 245 6.79 -18.88 -13.20
CA ILE A 245 6.07 -18.87 -14.50
C ILE A 245 6.32 -17.54 -15.22
N GLY A 246 6.40 -16.44 -14.48
CA GLY A 246 6.74 -15.13 -15.01
C GLY A 246 8.25 -14.84 -15.03
N GLY A 247 9.12 -15.84 -14.84
CA GLY A 247 10.57 -15.66 -14.84
C GLY A 247 11.15 -14.96 -13.61
N VAL A 248 10.41 -14.88 -12.50
CA VAL A 248 10.88 -14.27 -11.24
C VAL A 248 11.38 -15.38 -10.30
N ARG A 249 12.62 -15.26 -9.84
CA ARG A 249 13.21 -16.15 -8.83
C ARG A 249 12.91 -15.62 -7.43
N ALA A 250 11.68 -15.79 -6.99
CA ALA A 250 11.23 -15.38 -5.67
C ALA A 250 10.23 -16.40 -5.12
N MET A 251 9.92 -16.29 -3.84
CA MET A 251 8.84 -17.06 -3.22
C MET A 251 7.47 -16.52 -3.66
N GLY A 252 6.46 -17.37 -3.65
CA GLY A 252 5.08 -16.98 -3.88
C GLY A 252 4.51 -16.12 -2.74
N LEU A 253 3.45 -15.41 -3.02
CA LEU A 253 2.80 -14.53 -2.05
C LEU A 253 2.37 -15.29 -0.79
N HIS A 254 1.79 -16.47 -0.94
CA HIS A 254 1.36 -17.34 0.16
C HIS A 254 2.55 -17.80 1.03
N GLU A 255 3.66 -18.18 0.38
CA GLU A 255 4.89 -18.58 1.08
C GLU A 255 5.47 -17.40 1.89
N ALA A 256 5.49 -16.21 1.31
CA ALA A 256 5.98 -15.00 1.98
C ALA A 256 5.11 -14.61 3.18
N VAL A 257 3.78 -14.75 3.07
CA VAL A 257 2.85 -14.47 4.18
C VAL A 257 2.99 -15.53 5.26
N ALA A 258 3.09 -16.81 4.91
CA ALA A 258 3.30 -17.90 5.85
C ALA A 258 4.62 -17.72 6.62
N LEU A 259 5.72 -17.40 5.92
CA LEU A 259 7.01 -17.10 6.53
C LEU A 259 6.92 -15.92 7.53
N CYS A 260 6.19 -14.88 7.18
CA CYS A 260 5.96 -13.75 8.09
C CYS A 260 5.17 -14.18 9.34
N MET A 261 4.16 -15.04 9.20
CA MET A 261 3.39 -15.58 10.31
C MET A 261 4.25 -16.46 11.23
N ASP A 262 5.10 -17.31 10.65
CA ASP A 262 6.07 -18.13 11.40
C ASP A 262 7.05 -17.25 12.18
N HIS A 263 7.57 -16.20 11.57
CA HIS A 263 8.43 -15.21 12.24
C HIS A 263 7.70 -14.51 13.40
N CYS A 264 6.43 -14.14 13.22
CA CYS A 264 5.62 -13.50 14.26
C CYS A 264 5.39 -14.46 15.44
N HIS A 265 5.07 -15.72 15.16
CA HIS A 265 4.90 -16.77 16.15
C HIS A 265 6.21 -17.04 16.92
N ALA A 266 7.30 -17.25 16.21
CA ALA A 266 8.62 -17.52 16.81
C ALA A 266 9.14 -16.36 17.66
N ALA A 267 8.81 -15.12 17.30
CA ALA A 267 9.23 -13.92 18.02
C ALA A 267 8.44 -13.67 19.32
N GLN A 268 7.34 -14.41 19.56
CA GLN A 268 6.50 -14.29 20.77
C GLN A 268 6.16 -12.85 21.16
N LEU A 269 5.79 -12.02 20.19
CA LEU A 269 5.56 -10.59 20.37
C LEU A 269 4.30 -10.27 21.19
N SER A 270 3.42 -11.25 21.41
CA SER A 270 2.21 -11.17 22.20
C SER A 270 1.89 -12.53 22.80
N TYR A 271 1.15 -12.54 23.91
CA TYR A 271 0.62 -13.78 24.53
C TYR A 271 -0.46 -14.46 23.65
N ASP A 272 -1.08 -13.71 22.74
CA ASP A 272 -2.13 -14.18 21.84
C ASP A 272 -1.70 -14.00 20.39
N ASP A 273 -1.59 -15.08 19.66
CA ASP A 273 -1.22 -15.12 18.24
C ASP A 273 -2.37 -14.70 17.31
N SER A 274 -3.58 -14.49 17.83
CA SER A 274 -4.75 -14.09 17.02
C SER A 274 -4.55 -12.77 16.26
N TRP A 275 -3.63 -11.91 16.74
CA TRP A 275 -3.39 -10.59 16.15
C TRP A 275 -2.87 -10.67 14.71
N PHE A 276 -2.00 -11.62 14.36
CA PHE A 276 -1.46 -11.75 13.00
C PHE A 276 -2.32 -12.63 12.06
N LYS A 277 -3.36 -13.28 12.58
CA LYS A 277 -4.31 -14.07 11.77
C LYS A 277 -5.23 -13.20 10.90
N THR A 278 -5.28 -11.90 11.16
CA THR A 278 -5.96 -10.96 10.27
C THR A 278 -4.96 -10.43 9.23
N VAL A 279 -5.18 -10.78 7.97
CA VAL A 279 -4.39 -10.33 6.82
C VAL A 279 -5.20 -9.32 6.03
N VAL A 280 -4.68 -8.10 5.83
CA VAL A 280 -5.33 -7.03 5.06
C VAL A 280 -4.56 -6.81 3.77
N LEU A 281 -5.23 -6.95 2.64
CA LEU A 281 -4.65 -6.66 1.34
C LEU A 281 -4.65 -5.15 1.05
N SER A 282 -3.61 -4.67 0.39
CA SER A 282 -3.44 -3.26 0.00
C SER A 282 -2.61 -3.16 -1.28
N GLY A 283 -2.70 -2.01 -1.95
CA GLY A 283 -2.04 -1.78 -3.24
C GLY A 283 -2.93 -2.05 -4.44
N GLY A 284 -2.56 -1.51 -5.60
CA GLY A 284 -3.39 -1.59 -6.81
C GLY A 284 -3.62 -3.02 -7.30
N SER A 285 -2.56 -3.84 -7.33
CA SER A 285 -2.66 -5.23 -7.78
C SER A 285 -3.30 -6.15 -6.74
N ALA A 286 -3.42 -5.71 -5.49
CA ALA A 286 -4.19 -6.43 -4.47
C ALA A 286 -5.71 -6.38 -4.71
N CYS A 287 -6.16 -5.55 -5.65
CA CYS A 287 -7.56 -5.47 -6.07
C CYS A 287 -7.95 -6.53 -7.12
N LEU A 288 -7.03 -7.38 -7.56
CA LEU A 288 -7.37 -8.47 -8.49
C LEU A 288 -8.45 -9.37 -7.87
N PRO A 289 -9.58 -9.59 -8.57
CA PRO A 289 -10.62 -10.51 -8.09
C PRO A 289 -10.06 -11.90 -7.80
N GLY A 290 -10.54 -12.56 -6.75
CA GLY A 290 -10.10 -13.90 -6.35
C GLY A 290 -8.81 -13.96 -5.54
N LEU A 291 -8.06 -12.84 -5.41
CA LEU A 291 -6.78 -12.85 -4.69
C LEU A 291 -6.92 -13.16 -3.21
N ALA A 292 -7.91 -12.57 -2.55
CA ALA A 292 -8.12 -12.77 -1.10
C ALA A 292 -8.52 -14.21 -0.80
N GLU A 293 -9.43 -14.75 -1.57
CA GLU A 293 -9.95 -16.11 -1.46
C GLU A 293 -8.83 -17.14 -1.69
N ARG A 294 -8.08 -16.98 -2.79
CA ARG A 294 -6.95 -17.84 -3.11
C ARG A 294 -5.86 -17.78 -2.05
N LEU A 295 -5.46 -16.60 -1.60
CA LEU A 295 -4.45 -16.47 -0.56
C LEU A 295 -4.89 -17.14 0.75
N GLN A 296 -6.15 -16.97 1.15
CA GLN A 296 -6.69 -17.63 2.33
C GLN A 296 -6.65 -19.15 2.20
N LYS A 297 -7.06 -19.72 1.06
CA LYS A 297 -7.02 -21.15 0.76
C LYS A 297 -5.59 -21.69 0.86
N GLU A 298 -4.63 -21.02 0.22
CA GLU A 298 -3.22 -21.45 0.23
C GLU A 298 -2.61 -21.42 1.65
N LEU A 299 -2.93 -20.40 2.45
CA LEU A 299 -2.47 -20.31 3.83
C LEU A 299 -3.04 -21.43 4.72
N TYR A 300 -4.30 -21.83 4.49
CA TYR A 300 -4.87 -22.98 5.18
C TYR A 300 -4.20 -24.30 4.81
N GLY A 301 -3.75 -24.46 3.55
CA GLY A 301 -3.05 -25.64 3.08
C GLY A 301 -1.58 -25.71 3.53
N LEU A 302 -0.93 -24.56 3.69
CA LEU A 302 0.50 -24.45 3.94
C LEU A 302 0.86 -24.45 5.44
N LEU A 303 0.03 -23.83 6.28
CA LEU A 303 0.30 -23.65 7.69
C LEU A 303 -0.30 -24.78 8.56
N PRO A 304 0.36 -25.16 9.68
CA PRO A 304 -0.21 -26.14 10.60
C PRO A 304 -1.48 -25.59 11.26
N SER A 305 -2.40 -26.51 11.63
CA SER A 305 -3.73 -26.16 12.16
C SER A 305 -3.75 -25.11 13.28
N PRO A 306 -2.84 -25.09 14.26
CA PRO A 306 -2.84 -24.05 15.30
C PRO A 306 -2.62 -22.63 14.74
N LEU A 307 -1.84 -22.49 13.68
CA LEU A 307 -1.56 -21.21 13.02
C LEU A 307 -2.63 -20.87 11.97
N SER A 308 -3.06 -21.85 11.16
CA SER A 308 -4.03 -21.60 10.08
C SER A 308 -5.45 -21.35 10.61
N ASN A 309 -5.84 -21.97 11.70
CA ASN A 309 -7.19 -21.78 12.26
C ASN A 309 -7.48 -20.32 12.61
N GLY A 310 -8.54 -19.78 12.01
CA GLY A 310 -8.97 -18.41 12.22
C GLY A 310 -8.28 -17.35 11.35
N ILE A 311 -7.43 -17.75 10.39
CA ILE A 311 -6.89 -16.81 9.40
C ILE A 311 -8.04 -16.21 8.59
N ARG A 312 -7.99 -14.90 8.45
CA ARG A 312 -8.93 -14.13 7.65
C ARG A 312 -8.20 -13.17 6.74
N VAL A 313 -8.35 -13.34 5.45
CA VAL A 313 -7.82 -12.42 4.43
C VAL A 313 -8.91 -11.42 4.04
N ILE A 314 -8.63 -10.14 4.21
CA ILE A 314 -9.53 -9.03 3.92
C ILE A 314 -9.07 -8.36 2.63
N PRO A 315 -9.89 -8.33 1.58
CA PRO A 315 -9.56 -7.59 0.35
C PRO A 315 -9.42 -6.09 0.66
N PRO A 316 -8.81 -5.28 -0.24
CA PRO A 316 -8.61 -3.85 -0.01
C PRO A 316 -9.94 -3.14 0.27
N PRO A 317 -10.21 -2.60 1.49
CA PRO A 317 -11.55 -2.11 1.87
C PRO A 317 -12.05 -0.93 1.01
N TYR A 318 -11.11 -0.18 0.42
CA TYR A 318 -11.39 0.97 -0.44
C TYR A 318 -10.62 0.87 -1.76
N GLY A 319 -10.43 -0.37 -2.24
CA GLY A 319 -9.69 -0.63 -3.47
C GLY A 319 -8.28 -0.03 -3.44
N THR A 320 -7.88 0.57 -4.54
CA THR A 320 -6.55 1.19 -4.68
C THR A 320 -6.30 2.34 -3.71
N ASP A 321 -7.34 2.92 -3.11
CA ASP A 321 -7.26 4.12 -2.27
C ASP A 321 -7.26 3.80 -0.76
N THR A 322 -7.09 2.53 -0.40
CA THR A 322 -7.19 2.04 0.99
C THR A 322 -6.32 2.84 1.98
N ALA A 323 -5.04 3.09 1.67
CA ALA A 323 -4.17 3.86 2.57
C ALA A 323 -4.61 5.33 2.70
N TRP A 324 -5.06 5.95 1.60
CA TRP A 324 -5.60 7.32 1.62
C TRP A 324 -6.83 7.41 2.53
N PHE A 325 -7.72 6.42 2.48
CA PHE A 325 -8.89 6.36 3.38
C PHE A 325 -8.48 6.15 4.84
N GLY A 326 -7.42 5.39 5.12
CA GLY A 326 -6.86 5.28 6.46
C GLY A 326 -6.37 6.63 7.00
N ALA A 327 -5.67 7.40 6.18
CA ALA A 327 -5.25 8.77 6.51
C ALA A 327 -6.46 9.69 6.75
N ARG A 328 -7.51 9.55 5.93
CA ARG A 328 -8.77 10.29 6.11
C ARG A 328 -9.45 9.95 7.43
N LEU A 329 -9.46 8.70 7.85
CA LEU A 329 -10.02 8.30 9.15
C LEU A 329 -9.29 9.00 10.30
N ILE A 330 -7.96 8.99 10.31
CA ILE A 330 -7.15 9.67 11.32
C ILE A 330 -7.43 11.16 11.33
N SER A 331 -7.44 11.80 10.17
CA SER A 331 -7.65 13.24 10.00
C SER A 331 -9.00 13.73 10.51
N ASN A 332 -9.96 12.84 10.69
CA ASN A 332 -11.30 13.16 11.18
C ASN A 332 -11.54 12.73 12.64
N LEU A 333 -10.49 12.29 13.36
CA LEU A 333 -10.58 12.05 14.80
C LEU A 333 -10.59 13.36 15.58
N SER A 334 -11.30 13.42 16.72
CA SER A 334 -11.30 14.59 17.58
C SER A 334 -9.94 14.92 18.19
N THR A 335 -9.04 13.92 18.26
CA THR A 335 -7.66 14.06 18.75
C THR A 335 -6.69 14.59 17.68
N PHE A 336 -7.13 14.72 16.44
CA PHE A 336 -6.34 15.28 15.35
C PHE A 336 -6.48 16.83 15.32
N PRO A 337 -5.40 17.62 15.08
CA PRO A 337 -4.03 17.18 14.81
C PRO A 337 -3.15 16.96 16.06
N ASN A 338 -3.62 17.33 17.27
CA ASN A 338 -2.80 17.50 18.46
C ASN A 338 -1.98 16.27 18.87
N HIS A 339 -2.57 15.08 18.81
CA HIS A 339 -1.90 13.83 19.20
C HIS A 339 -1.23 13.09 18.03
N TRP A 340 -1.45 13.55 16.80
CA TRP A 340 -1.00 12.85 15.58
C TRP A 340 0.08 13.60 14.83
N CYS A 341 0.08 14.94 14.91
CA CYS A 341 0.98 15.76 14.12
C CYS A 341 2.12 16.34 14.98
N ILE A 342 3.24 16.56 14.34
CA ILE A 342 4.39 17.28 14.87
C ILE A 342 4.39 18.70 14.29
N THR A 343 4.61 19.70 15.13
CA THR A 343 4.78 21.10 14.73
C THR A 343 6.26 21.42 14.42
N LYS A 344 6.51 22.51 13.69
CA LYS A 344 7.89 22.96 13.38
C LYS A 344 8.74 23.17 14.64
N LYS A 345 8.13 23.71 15.73
CA LYS A 345 8.80 23.90 17.03
C LYS A 345 9.23 22.56 17.64
N GLN A 346 8.31 21.59 17.69
CA GLN A 346 8.61 20.24 18.20
C GLN A 346 9.66 19.52 17.36
N PHE A 347 9.61 19.65 16.04
CA PHE A 347 10.58 19.05 15.14
C PHE A 347 11.99 19.61 15.39
N ARG A 348 12.14 20.93 15.52
CA ARG A 348 13.42 21.57 15.83
C ARG A 348 13.98 21.16 17.19
N GLN A 349 13.12 20.99 18.20
CA GLN A 349 13.53 20.55 19.54
C GLN A 349 13.87 19.07 19.59
N LYS A 350 13.28 18.27 18.71
CA LYS A 350 13.42 16.81 18.63
C LYS A 350 14.36 16.33 17.53
N SER A 351 15.25 17.20 17.02
CA SER A 351 16.21 16.83 15.95
C SER A 351 17.11 15.63 16.29
N LYS A 352 17.05 15.13 17.53
CA LYS A 352 17.72 13.91 18.02
C LYS A 352 16.75 12.84 18.53
N LEU A 353 15.44 13.05 18.47
CA LEU A 353 14.47 12.09 19.00
C LEU A 353 13.99 11.15 17.91
N ASN A 354 14.03 9.86 18.20
CA ASN A 354 13.28 8.84 17.48
C ASN A 354 11.83 9.32 17.31
N LEU A 355 11.52 9.81 16.12
CA LEU A 355 10.16 10.17 15.76
C LEU A 355 9.33 8.89 15.85
N ILE A 356 8.64 8.76 16.96
CA ILE A 356 7.81 7.62 17.35
C ILE A 356 6.66 7.55 16.35
N TRP A 357 6.72 6.63 15.45
CA TRP A 357 5.68 5.89 14.69
C TRP A 357 6.31 4.99 13.64
#